data_3194a6f9330ac0d99355080222b92ee8
#
_entry.id   3194a6f9330ac0d99355080222b92ee8
#
_cell.length_a   1.000
_cell.length_b   1.000
_cell.length_c   1.000
_cell.angle_alpha   90.00
_cell.angle_beta   90.00
_cell.angle_gamma   90.00
#
_symmetry.space_group_name_H-M   'P 1'
#
loop_
_entity.id
_entity.type
_entity.pdbx_description
1 polymer ?
#
loop_
_entity_poly.entity_id
_entity_poly.type
_entity_poly.pdbx_seq_one_letter_code
_entity_poly.pdbx_strand_id
1 'polypeptide(L)'
;RDRLRSRGLGDVYKRQLANIFKEIHQDLGKPIPTSGNLDRWVEQGVFPMNSVLTVRAHETGSHRNMGWETFTDAVIKKLSDGRENLVFMLWGSYAKEKIALIDTHKHLVLTTVHPSPRSADHGFFGCKHFSKANTFLQSKGIQKIDW
;
A
#
# COMPACT_ATOMS: atom_id res chain seq x y z
N ARG A 1 18.53 -0.70 20.23
CA ARG A 1 18.66 0.21 19.10
C ARG A 1 17.44 0.12 18.19
N ASP A 2 17.04 -1.06 17.78
CA ASP A 2 15.84 -1.28 16.98
C ASP A 2 14.61 -0.85 17.74
N ARG A 3 14.62 -1.00 19.06
CA ARG A 3 13.55 -0.59 19.93
C ARG A 3 13.33 0.92 19.90
N LEU A 4 14.43 1.71 19.90
CA LEU A 4 14.34 3.17 19.80
C LEU A 4 13.82 3.60 18.42
N ARG A 5 14.28 2.94 17.37
CA ARG A 5 13.79 3.19 16.03
C ARG A 5 12.29 2.89 15.92
N SER A 6 11.87 1.76 16.48
CA SER A 6 10.47 1.33 16.44
C SER A 6 9.56 2.27 17.22
N ARG A 7 10.07 2.91 18.27
CA ARG A 7 9.25 3.76 19.14
C ARG A 7 8.69 4.96 18.38
N GLY A 8 9.52 5.63 17.55
CA GLY A 8 9.07 6.75 16.75
C GLY A 8 8.37 6.34 15.48
N LEU A 9 9.01 5.48 14.68
CA LEU A 9 8.47 5.06 13.38
C LEU A 9 7.36 4.04 13.53
N GLY A 10 7.46 3.16 14.51
CA GLY A 10 6.47 2.13 14.76
C GLY A 10 5.09 2.71 15.10
N ASP A 11 5.05 3.80 15.86
CA ASP A 11 3.79 4.44 16.22
C ASP A 11 3.11 5.06 14.99
N VAL A 12 3.89 5.68 14.10
CA VAL A 12 3.38 6.24 12.85
C VAL A 12 2.82 5.12 11.96
N TYR A 13 3.58 4.03 11.80
CA TYR A 13 3.13 2.89 11.00
C TYR A 13 1.93 2.19 11.61
N LYS A 14 1.84 2.11 12.94
CA LYS A 14 0.66 1.55 13.62
C LYS A 14 -0.59 2.36 13.33
N ARG A 15 -0.50 3.70 13.37
CA ARG A 15 -1.63 4.57 13.05
C ARG A 15 -2.01 4.48 11.57
N GLN A 16 -1.02 4.39 10.71
CA GLN A 16 -1.21 4.18 9.28
C GLN A 16 -1.99 2.89 9.03
N LEU A 17 -1.54 1.80 9.64
CA LEU A 17 -2.18 0.50 9.49
C LEU A 17 -3.58 0.49 10.12
N ALA A 18 -3.75 1.17 11.25
CA ALA A 18 -5.06 1.33 11.87
C ALA A 18 -6.04 2.05 10.92
N ASN A 19 -5.57 3.07 10.21
CA ASN A 19 -6.38 3.77 9.22
C ASN A 19 -6.74 2.88 8.03
N ILE A 20 -5.81 2.04 7.59
CA ILE A 20 -6.07 1.06 6.54
C ILE A 20 -7.17 0.08 6.99
N PHE A 21 -7.05 -0.46 8.19
CA PHE A 21 -8.06 -1.37 8.74
C PHE A 21 -9.41 -0.69 8.91
N LYS A 22 -9.41 0.58 9.30
CA LYS A 22 -10.65 1.36 9.45
C LYS A 22 -11.36 1.51 8.10
N GLU A 23 -10.60 1.78 7.04
CA GLU A 23 -11.18 1.88 5.71
C GLU A 23 -11.71 0.54 5.23
N ILE A 24 -10.99 -0.55 5.46
CA ILE A 24 -11.46 -1.89 5.11
C ILE A 24 -12.78 -2.21 5.83
N HIS A 25 -12.86 -1.84 7.11
CA HIS A 25 -14.08 -2.03 7.88
C HIS A 25 -15.25 -1.24 7.29
N GLN A 26 -15.01 0.03 6.94
CA GLN A 26 -16.05 0.88 6.37
C GLN A 26 -16.44 0.44 4.94
N ASP A 27 -15.49 -0.04 4.16
CA ASP A 27 -15.70 -0.44 2.78
C ASP A 27 -16.37 -1.82 2.67
N LEU A 28 -15.91 -2.78 3.44
CA LEU A 28 -16.31 -4.19 3.30
C LEU A 28 -17.07 -4.75 4.50
N GLY A 29 -17.18 -4.02 5.59
CA GLY A 29 -17.82 -4.51 6.82
C GLY A 29 -16.97 -5.54 7.57
N LYS A 30 -15.70 -5.68 7.26
CA LYS A 30 -14.81 -6.64 7.92
C LYS A 30 -14.48 -6.16 9.33
N PRO A 31 -14.35 -7.09 10.31
CA PRO A 31 -13.91 -6.70 11.65
C PRO A 31 -12.52 -6.08 11.63
N ILE A 32 -12.28 -5.13 12.53
CA ILE A 32 -10.95 -4.53 12.67
C ILE A 32 -10.07 -5.54 13.42
N PRO A 33 -8.92 -5.95 12.82
CA PRO A 33 -8.04 -6.91 13.49
C PRO A 33 -7.41 -6.33 14.74
N THR A 34 -7.08 -7.20 15.69
CA THR A 34 -6.36 -6.81 16.91
C THR A 34 -4.84 -6.89 16.73
N SER A 35 -4.39 -7.51 15.65
CA SER A 35 -2.96 -7.70 15.35
C SER A 35 -2.59 -6.98 14.07
N GLY A 36 -1.37 -6.43 14.01
CA GLY A 36 -0.81 -5.85 12.80
C GLY A 36 -0.15 -6.86 11.86
N ASN A 37 -0.36 -8.15 12.09
CA ASN A 37 0.22 -9.19 11.24
C ASN A 37 -0.51 -9.22 9.89
N LEU A 38 0.25 -9.06 8.80
CA LEU A 38 -0.27 -9.02 7.44
C LEU A 38 0.01 -10.31 6.65
N ASP A 39 0.44 -11.38 7.32
CA ASP A 39 0.80 -12.62 6.65
C ASP A 39 -0.35 -13.17 5.80
N ARG A 40 -1.58 -13.06 6.28
CA ARG A 40 -2.74 -13.55 5.53
C ARG A 40 -2.97 -12.78 4.23
N TRP A 41 -2.57 -11.50 4.17
CA TRP A 41 -2.61 -10.75 2.92
C TRP A 41 -1.52 -11.21 1.97
N VAL A 42 -0.31 -11.39 2.48
CA VAL A 42 0.83 -11.84 1.68
C VAL A 42 0.56 -13.22 1.09
N GLU A 43 -0.04 -14.11 1.86
CA GLU A 43 -0.41 -15.46 1.40
C GLU A 43 -1.41 -15.42 0.25
N GLN A 44 -2.20 -14.36 0.14
CA GLN A 44 -3.18 -14.18 -0.94
C GLN A 44 -2.62 -13.38 -2.11
N GLY A 45 -1.34 -13.02 -2.08
CA GLY A 45 -0.71 -12.30 -3.17
C GLY A 45 -0.70 -10.78 -3.03
N VAL A 46 -0.98 -10.26 -1.84
CA VAL A 46 -0.85 -8.82 -1.56
C VAL A 46 0.60 -8.53 -1.21
N PHE A 47 1.19 -7.54 -1.88
CA PHE A 47 2.58 -7.17 -1.66
C PHE A 47 2.66 -5.72 -1.17
N PRO A 48 2.63 -5.50 0.16
CA PRO A 48 2.84 -4.16 0.71
C PRO A 48 4.29 -3.72 0.47
N MET A 49 4.47 -2.52 -0.06
CA MET A 49 5.79 -2.05 -0.41
C MET A 49 5.93 -0.55 -0.18
N ASN A 50 7.06 -0.15 0.39
CA ASN A 50 7.46 1.24 0.49
C ASN A 50 8.46 1.57 -0.61
N SER A 51 8.41 2.80 -1.12
CA SER A 51 9.38 3.25 -2.14
C SER A 51 10.79 3.33 -1.56
N VAL A 52 10.89 3.66 -0.27
CA VAL A 52 12.15 3.75 0.45
C VAL A 52 12.07 2.80 1.64
N LEU A 53 12.90 1.77 1.65
CA LEU A 53 12.81 0.66 2.60
C LEU A 53 13.56 0.92 3.91
N THR A 54 14.42 1.96 3.97
CA THR A 54 15.14 2.32 5.19
C THR A 54 15.02 3.81 5.45
N VAL A 55 15.14 4.19 6.73
CA VAL A 55 15.21 5.58 7.15
C VAL A 55 16.20 5.70 8.30
N ARG A 56 16.76 6.90 8.48
CA ARG A 56 17.51 7.20 9.69
C ARG A 56 16.52 7.39 10.85
N ALA A 57 16.88 6.95 12.04
CA ALA A 57 15.98 7.02 13.19
C ALA A 57 15.45 8.45 13.36
N HIS A 58 14.12 8.56 13.52
CA HIS A 58 13.40 9.82 13.73
C HIS A 58 13.50 10.84 12.57
N GLU A 59 14.02 10.41 11.42
CA GLU A 59 14.16 11.28 10.25
C GLU A 59 13.38 10.67 9.08
N THR A 60 12.09 10.87 9.06
CA THR A 60 11.19 10.35 8.01
C THR A 60 11.69 10.78 6.63
N GLY A 61 11.85 9.81 5.74
CA GLY A 61 12.28 10.06 4.39
C GLY A 61 13.76 10.40 4.26
N SER A 62 14.57 10.23 5.31
CA SER A 62 15.99 10.60 5.29
C SER A 62 16.80 9.83 4.24
N HIS A 63 16.36 8.63 3.83
CA HIS A 63 17.04 7.83 2.82
C HIS A 63 16.42 7.96 1.43
N ARG A 64 15.59 8.99 1.20
CA ARG A 64 15.11 9.33 -0.14
C ARG A 64 16.27 9.68 -1.04
N ASN A 65 16.17 9.29 -2.30
CA ASN A 65 17.19 9.54 -3.33
C ASN A 65 18.54 8.90 -3.01
N MET A 66 18.55 7.83 -2.21
CA MET A 66 19.76 7.11 -1.85
C MET A 66 19.82 5.71 -2.48
N GLY A 67 19.10 5.49 -3.60
CA GLY A 67 19.16 4.25 -4.36
C GLY A 67 17.97 3.32 -4.18
N TRP A 68 17.20 3.44 -3.09
CA TRP A 68 16.04 2.58 -2.87
C TRP A 68 14.98 2.75 -3.96
N GLU A 69 14.80 3.99 -4.45
CA GLU A 69 13.82 4.28 -5.49
C GLU A 69 14.11 3.51 -6.78
N THR A 70 15.38 3.42 -7.16
CA THR A 70 15.77 2.65 -8.35
C THR A 70 15.38 1.19 -8.21
N PHE A 71 15.62 0.61 -7.03
CA PHE A 71 15.26 -0.76 -6.74
C PHE A 71 13.74 -0.96 -6.77
N THR A 72 12.99 -0.13 -6.06
CA THR A 72 11.53 -0.26 -5.97
C THR A 72 10.88 0.00 -7.32
N ASP A 73 11.37 0.96 -8.10
CA ASP A 73 10.89 1.22 -9.45
C ASP A 73 11.12 0.03 -10.37
N ALA A 74 12.28 -0.62 -10.26
CA ALA A 74 12.57 -1.82 -11.04
C ALA A 74 11.62 -2.96 -10.70
N VAL A 75 11.27 -3.14 -9.42
CA VAL A 75 10.31 -4.16 -8.99
C VAL A 75 8.94 -3.87 -9.58
N ILE A 76 8.47 -2.64 -9.50
CA ILE A 76 7.15 -2.25 -10.01
C ILE A 76 7.09 -2.48 -11.53
N LYS A 77 8.11 -2.05 -12.25
CA LYS A 77 8.15 -2.20 -13.70
C LYS A 77 8.18 -3.67 -14.11
N LYS A 78 8.96 -4.48 -13.39
CA LYS A 78 9.05 -5.91 -13.69
C LYS A 78 7.72 -6.61 -13.45
N LEU A 79 7.01 -6.27 -12.38
CA LEU A 79 5.69 -6.80 -12.12
C LEU A 79 4.69 -6.39 -13.21
N SER A 80 4.73 -5.12 -13.60
CA SER A 80 3.84 -4.61 -14.64
C SER A 80 4.08 -5.30 -15.97
N ASP A 81 5.35 -5.48 -16.36
CA ASP A 81 5.70 -6.06 -17.65
C ASP A 81 5.50 -7.57 -17.69
N GLY A 82 5.74 -8.26 -16.57
CA GLY A 82 5.75 -9.72 -16.53
C GLY A 82 4.44 -10.38 -16.12
N ARG A 83 3.46 -9.62 -15.68
CA ARG A 83 2.19 -10.15 -15.20
C ARG A 83 1.01 -9.46 -15.85
N GLU A 84 -0.19 -9.99 -15.63
CA GLU A 84 -1.44 -9.41 -16.14
C GLU A 84 -2.45 -9.31 -15.01
N ASN A 85 -3.37 -8.33 -15.12
CA ASN A 85 -4.50 -8.18 -14.20
C ASN A 85 -4.09 -7.98 -12.75
N LEU A 86 -3.02 -7.21 -12.52
CA LEU A 86 -2.63 -6.81 -11.19
C LEU A 86 -3.40 -5.56 -10.77
N VAL A 87 -3.52 -5.36 -9.46
CA VAL A 87 -4.05 -4.12 -8.89
C VAL A 87 -2.92 -3.41 -8.18
N PHE A 88 -2.68 -2.16 -8.56
CA PHE A 88 -1.69 -1.31 -7.93
C PHE A 88 -2.43 -0.24 -7.14
N MET A 89 -2.20 -0.20 -5.83
CA MET A 89 -2.75 0.84 -4.96
C MET A 89 -1.63 1.82 -4.62
N LEU A 90 -1.72 3.02 -5.16
CA LEU A 90 -0.70 4.05 -5.00
C LEU A 90 -1.22 5.14 -4.08
N TRP A 91 -0.70 5.20 -2.88
CA TRP A 91 -1.17 6.08 -1.82
C TRP A 91 -0.18 7.20 -1.54
N GLY A 92 -0.64 8.43 -1.75
CA GLY A 92 0.17 9.63 -1.58
C GLY A 92 0.82 10.09 -2.87
N SER A 93 1.20 11.36 -2.93
CA SER A 93 1.75 11.97 -4.15
C SER A 93 3.04 11.28 -4.60
N TYR A 94 3.88 10.85 -3.66
CA TYR A 94 5.13 10.16 -3.98
C TYR A 94 4.87 8.82 -4.67
N ALA A 95 3.91 8.05 -4.16
CA ALA A 95 3.54 6.77 -4.78
C ALA A 95 2.84 6.96 -6.12
N LYS A 96 2.04 8.00 -6.26
CA LYS A 96 1.32 8.28 -7.52
C LYS A 96 2.25 8.49 -8.70
N GLU A 97 3.45 8.96 -8.47
CA GLU A 97 4.44 9.14 -9.54
C GLU A 97 4.80 7.81 -10.21
N LYS A 98 4.61 6.69 -9.52
CA LYS A 98 4.94 5.36 -10.04
C LYS A 98 3.98 4.88 -11.13
N ILE A 99 2.88 5.59 -11.35
CA ILE A 99 1.93 5.23 -12.42
C ILE A 99 2.60 5.21 -13.79
N ALA A 100 3.63 6.03 -13.99
CA ALA A 100 4.38 6.06 -15.24
C ALA A 100 5.10 4.74 -15.55
N LEU A 101 5.32 3.89 -14.54
CA LEU A 101 6.00 2.61 -14.68
C LEU A 101 5.03 1.46 -14.97
N ILE A 102 3.71 1.72 -14.91
CA ILE A 102 2.69 0.68 -14.91
C ILE A 102 1.90 0.74 -16.22
N ASP A 103 1.70 -0.41 -16.83
CA ASP A 103 0.83 -0.52 -18.00
C ASP A 103 -0.64 -0.50 -17.56
N THR A 104 -1.26 0.66 -17.66
CA THR A 104 -2.63 0.88 -17.20
C THR A 104 -3.68 0.22 -18.11
N HIS A 105 -3.28 -0.28 -19.27
CA HIS A 105 -4.17 -1.05 -20.14
C HIS A 105 -4.32 -2.49 -19.66
N LYS A 106 -3.32 -2.97 -18.93
CA LYS A 106 -3.22 -4.34 -18.47
C LYS A 106 -3.60 -4.50 -17.00
N HIS A 107 -3.41 -3.45 -16.21
CA HIS A 107 -3.57 -3.48 -14.75
C HIS A 107 -4.53 -2.40 -14.29
N LEU A 108 -5.15 -2.61 -13.13
CA LEU A 108 -5.93 -1.58 -12.46
C LEU A 108 -5.01 -0.77 -11.56
N VAL A 109 -5.05 0.56 -11.68
CA VAL A 109 -4.33 1.46 -10.80
C VAL A 109 -5.33 2.29 -10.00
N LEU A 110 -5.24 2.22 -8.69
CA LEU A 110 -6.08 2.98 -7.76
C LEU A 110 -5.20 3.96 -7.00
N THR A 111 -5.57 5.22 -6.98
CA THR A 111 -4.79 6.26 -6.33
C THR A 111 -5.63 7.01 -5.31
N THR A 112 -5.03 7.38 -4.21
CA THR A 112 -5.62 8.28 -3.22
C THR A 112 -4.51 8.89 -2.37
N VAL A 113 -4.91 9.69 -1.37
CA VAL A 113 -3.95 10.26 -0.43
C VAL A 113 -3.37 9.17 0.47
N HIS A 114 -2.30 9.49 1.15
CA HIS A 114 -1.61 8.57 2.06
C HIS A 114 -2.50 8.25 3.28
N PRO A 115 -2.46 7.02 3.81
CA PRO A 115 -3.28 6.65 4.98
C PRO A 115 -2.74 7.15 6.31
N SER A 116 -1.68 7.96 6.32
CA SER A 116 -1.14 8.52 7.55
C SER A 116 -2.18 9.41 8.26
N PRO A 117 -2.06 9.61 9.59
CA PRO A 117 -2.99 10.48 10.31
C PRO A 117 -3.09 11.90 9.74
N ARG A 118 -2.04 12.39 9.09
CA ARG A 118 -2.02 13.73 8.50
C ARG A 118 -2.94 13.88 7.30
N SER A 119 -3.13 12.83 6.53
CA SER A 119 -3.78 12.92 5.22
C SER A 119 -4.99 12.00 5.06
N ALA A 120 -5.18 11.04 5.95
CA ALA A 120 -6.23 10.04 5.77
C ALA A 120 -7.64 10.67 5.66
N ASP A 121 -7.91 11.74 6.40
CA ASP A 121 -9.19 12.42 6.37
C ASP A 121 -9.41 13.20 5.07
N HIS A 122 -8.37 13.40 4.26
CA HIS A 122 -8.43 14.16 3.02
C HIS A 122 -8.68 13.30 1.79
N GLY A 123 -9.14 12.07 1.96
CA GLY A 123 -9.52 11.23 0.84
C GLY A 123 -9.22 9.75 0.96
N PHE A 124 -8.41 9.32 1.94
CA PHE A 124 -8.18 7.90 2.11
C PHE A 124 -9.44 7.20 2.62
N PHE A 125 -10.06 7.76 3.65
CA PHE A 125 -11.34 7.22 4.12
C PHE A 125 -12.41 7.46 3.05
N GLY A 126 -13.07 6.40 2.64
CA GLY A 126 -14.06 6.44 1.57
C GLY A 126 -13.50 6.15 0.19
N CYS A 127 -12.21 5.88 0.04
CA CYS A 127 -11.63 5.57 -1.27
C CYS A 127 -12.11 4.22 -1.83
N LYS A 128 -12.49 3.30 -0.96
CA LYS A 128 -13.06 1.99 -1.33
C LYS A 128 -12.14 1.17 -2.23
N HIS A 129 -10.84 1.31 -2.07
CA HIS A 129 -9.87 0.60 -2.88
C HIS A 129 -10.01 -0.92 -2.75
N PHE A 130 -10.38 -1.39 -1.57
CA PHE A 130 -10.42 -2.83 -1.28
C PHE A 130 -11.58 -3.52 -2.00
N SER A 131 -12.75 -2.92 -2.03
CA SER A 131 -13.87 -3.44 -2.81
C SER A 131 -13.64 -3.25 -4.31
N LYS A 132 -13.05 -2.13 -4.72
CA LYS A 132 -12.72 -1.89 -6.13
C LYS A 132 -11.73 -2.91 -6.65
N ALA A 133 -10.71 -3.25 -5.85
CA ALA A 133 -9.73 -4.27 -6.20
C ALA A 133 -10.42 -5.62 -6.40
N ASN A 134 -11.29 -6.00 -5.48
CA ASN A 134 -12.00 -7.27 -5.55
C ASN A 134 -12.94 -7.34 -6.76
N THR A 135 -13.63 -6.25 -7.07
CA THR A 135 -14.48 -6.17 -8.27
C THR A 135 -13.67 -6.41 -9.53
N PHE A 136 -12.52 -5.76 -9.64
CA PHE A 136 -11.63 -5.95 -10.79
C PHE A 136 -11.13 -7.40 -10.88
N LEU A 137 -10.63 -7.95 -9.77
CA LEU A 137 -10.11 -9.32 -9.75
C LEU A 137 -11.18 -10.32 -10.17
N GLN A 138 -12.38 -10.19 -9.63
CA GLN A 138 -13.48 -11.09 -9.99
C GLN A 138 -13.86 -10.95 -11.47
N SER A 139 -13.82 -9.74 -12.02
CA SER A 139 -14.11 -9.52 -13.44
C SER A 139 -13.12 -10.20 -14.36
N LYS A 140 -11.92 -10.51 -13.85
CA LYS A 140 -10.86 -11.21 -14.59
C LYS A 140 -10.79 -12.70 -14.26
N GLY A 141 -11.77 -13.23 -13.51
CA GLY A 141 -11.77 -14.62 -13.12
C GLY A 141 -10.77 -14.97 -12.03
N ILE A 142 -10.26 -13.98 -11.33
CA ILE A 142 -9.30 -14.15 -10.25
C ILE A 142 -10.04 -14.09 -8.91
N GLN A 143 -9.62 -14.94 -7.97
CA GLN A 143 -10.22 -14.96 -6.65
C GLN A 143 -10.01 -13.62 -5.93
N LYS A 144 -11.08 -13.11 -5.32
CA LYS A 144 -10.99 -11.87 -4.55
C LYS A 144 -10.12 -12.06 -3.30
N ILE A 145 -9.61 -10.95 -2.81
CA ILE A 145 -8.82 -10.94 -1.58
C ILE A 145 -9.76 -10.89 -0.37
N ASP A 146 -9.48 -11.71 0.60
CA ASP A 146 -10.13 -11.64 1.91
C ASP A 146 -9.33 -10.68 2.78
N TRP A 147 -9.71 -9.42 2.73
CA TRP A 147 -9.02 -8.39 3.47
C TRP A 147 -9.30 -8.52 4.97
#